data_d633c5a669654142d507ab70a83c9699
#
_entry.id   d633c5a669654142d507ab70a83c9699
#
_cell.length_a   1.000
_cell.length_b   1.000
_cell.length_c   1.000
_cell.angle_alpha   90.00
_cell.angle_beta   90.00
_cell.angle_gamma   90.00
#
_symmetry.space_group_name_H-M   'P 1'
#
loop_
_entity.id
_entity.type
_entity.pdbx_description
1 polymer ?
#
loop_
_entity_poly.entity_id
_entity_poly.type
_entity_poly.pdbx_seq_one_letter_code
_entity_poly.pdbx_strand_id
1 'polypeptide(L)'
;MNNRKVLIAIATIMGVLILPRLSIVAQQSDDEPPEMGFFVSSVSIGDGGNLGGLAGADAHCQSLATAAGSGNRTWAAYLSTQGVGAVNARDRIGSGPWANSAGVIIAASLVYLHYDNSNINWEHALDENGNQFASRIDGDPDFSEHDILTGTQIDGSAFPAGQDQTCNNWTSNDEGSARVGHADRYSFLTPGSPWNSSHGTPGCTQENFVSVGGAGLLYCFATD
;
A
#
# COMPACT_ATOMS: atom_id res chain seq x y z
N MET A 1 -58.24 16.01 -78.74
CA MET A 1 -57.73 16.86 -77.65
C MET A 1 -57.50 15.99 -76.46
N ASN A 2 -56.22 15.57 -76.26
CA ASN A 2 -55.85 14.61 -75.20
C ASN A 2 -55.02 15.35 -74.13
N ASN A 3 -55.59 15.53 -72.93
CA ASN A 3 -54.87 16.02 -71.76
C ASN A 3 -54.20 14.86 -71.04
N ARG A 4 -52.89 14.73 -71.16
CA ARG A 4 -52.04 13.83 -70.27
C ARG A 4 -51.69 14.64 -69.02
N LYS A 5 -52.12 14.14 -67.87
CA LYS A 5 -51.67 14.61 -66.56
C LYS A 5 -50.39 13.90 -66.24
N VAL A 6 -49.27 14.65 -66.01
CA VAL A 6 -47.99 14.15 -65.54
C VAL A 6 -48.03 14.17 -64.00
N LEU A 7 -47.93 13.01 -63.37
CA LEU A 7 -47.72 12.88 -61.92
C LEU A 7 -46.23 12.96 -61.63
N ILE A 8 -45.79 13.98 -60.93
CA ILE A 8 -44.46 14.12 -60.40
C ILE A 8 -44.44 13.45 -58.99
N ALA A 9 -43.71 12.33 -58.85
CA ALA A 9 -43.47 11.69 -57.59
C ALA A 9 -42.28 12.38 -56.93
N ILE A 10 -42.51 13.02 -55.76
CA ILE A 10 -41.46 13.60 -54.94
C ILE A 10 -40.93 12.49 -54.02
N ALA A 11 -39.72 12.01 -54.24
CA ALA A 11 -39.02 11.08 -53.35
C ALA A 11 -38.38 11.89 -52.22
N THR A 12 -38.89 11.75 -51.02
CA THR A 12 -38.30 12.34 -49.81
C THR A 12 -37.13 11.45 -49.34
N ILE A 13 -35.90 11.90 -49.56
CA ILE A 13 -34.69 11.25 -49.02
C ILE A 13 -34.53 11.69 -47.57
N MET A 14 -34.83 10.78 -46.65
CA MET A 14 -34.59 10.95 -45.21
C MET A 14 -33.11 10.69 -44.93
N GLY A 15 -32.30 11.77 -44.90
CA GLY A 15 -30.88 11.70 -44.56
C GLY A 15 -30.68 11.39 -43.06
N VAL A 16 -30.19 10.23 -42.72
CA VAL A 16 -29.77 9.91 -41.35
C VAL A 16 -28.45 10.64 -41.08
N LEU A 17 -28.51 11.70 -40.30
CA LEU A 17 -27.34 12.38 -39.76
C LEU A 17 -26.67 11.48 -38.71
N ILE A 18 -25.61 10.79 -39.07
CA ILE A 18 -24.73 10.11 -38.15
C ILE A 18 -23.80 11.16 -37.52
N LEU A 19 -24.13 11.65 -36.33
CA LEU A 19 -23.21 12.48 -35.54
C LEU A 19 -22.06 11.62 -35.00
N PRO A 20 -20.82 12.01 -35.22
CA PRO A 20 -19.70 11.31 -34.60
C PRO A 20 -19.77 11.51 -33.08
N ARG A 21 -19.80 10.42 -32.31
CA ARG A 21 -19.60 10.46 -30.86
C ARG A 21 -18.15 10.89 -30.62
N LEU A 22 -17.94 12.13 -30.24
CA LEU A 22 -16.68 12.54 -29.65
C LEU A 22 -16.57 11.80 -28.30
N SER A 23 -15.67 10.81 -28.25
CA SER A 23 -15.18 10.27 -26.98
C SER A 23 -14.32 11.36 -26.35
N ILE A 24 -14.84 12.03 -25.33
CA ILE A 24 -14.03 12.90 -24.48
C ILE A 24 -13.15 11.94 -23.69
N VAL A 25 -11.90 11.78 -24.13
CA VAL A 25 -10.84 11.27 -23.27
C VAL A 25 -10.64 12.37 -22.23
N ALA A 26 -11.05 12.11 -21.00
CA ALA A 26 -10.73 13.01 -19.88
C ALA A 26 -9.19 13.07 -19.82
N GLN A 27 -8.64 14.20 -20.20
CA GLN A 27 -7.23 14.50 -20.03
C GLN A 27 -7.07 14.78 -18.54
N GLN A 28 -6.39 13.88 -17.82
CA GLN A 28 -6.03 14.07 -16.43
C GLN A 28 -5.23 15.37 -16.38
N SER A 29 -5.70 16.34 -15.61
CA SER A 29 -5.00 17.62 -15.46
C SER A 29 -3.71 17.34 -14.67
N ASP A 30 -2.57 17.85 -15.14
CA ASP A 30 -1.27 17.76 -14.47
C ASP A 30 -1.24 18.42 -13.07
N ASP A 31 -2.37 18.96 -12.61
CA ASP A 31 -2.55 19.68 -11.35
C ASP A 31 -3.24 18.83 -10.24
N GLU A 32 -3.69 17.61 -10.51
CA GLU A 32 -4.29 16.77 -9.48
C GLU A 32 -3.20 15.95 -8.79
N PRO A 33 -3.12 15.98 -7.44
CA PRO A 33 -2.12 15.20 -6.73
C PRO A 33 -2.30 13.70 -7.03
N PRO A 34 -1.22 12.92 -7.07
CA PRO A 34 -1.29 11.49 -7.30
C PRO A 34 -2.25 10.81 -6.32
N GLU A 35 -3.03 9.85 -6.81
CA GLU A 35 -3.89 9.03 -5.96
C GLU A 35 -3.06 8.28 -4.91
N MET A 36 -3.64 8.12 -3.71
CA MET A 36 -3.01 7.36 -2.64
C MET A 36 -2.72 5.93 -3.10
N GLY A 37 -1.47 5.52 -2.97
CA GLY A 37 -0.98 4.18 -3.29
C GLY A 37 -0.18 3.54 -2.15
N PHE A 38 0.00 4.27 -1.04
CA PHE A 38 0.73 3.83 0.14
C PHE A 38 0.18 4.49 1.40
N PHE A 39 0.14 3.74 2.49
CA PHE A 39 -0.07 4.25 3.85
C PHE A 39 0.49 3.28 4.91
N VAL A 40 0.73 3.77 6.12
CA VAL A 40 0.89 2.96 7.33
C VAL A 40 -0.51 2.78 7.94
N SER A 41 -0.90 1.56 8.30
CA SER A 41 -2.23 1.36 8.90
C SER A 41 -2.38 2.18 10.18
N SER A 42 -3.50 2.91 10.32
CA SER A 42 -3.78 3.73 11.51
C SER A 42 -4.06 2.90 12.76
N VAL A 43 -4.42 1.64 12.59
CA VAL A 43 -4.68 0.68 13.65
C VAL A 43 -4.15 -0.70 13.28
N SER A 44 -3.80 -1.49 14.29
CA SER A 44 -3.45 -2.90 14.12
C SER A 44 -4.70 -3.79 14.05
N ILE A 45 -4.51 -5.06 13.69
CA ILE A 45 -5.56 -6.09 13.80
C ILE A 45 -5.86 -6.41 15.28
N GLY A 46 -4.87 -6.22 16.17
CA GLY A 46 -5.05 -6.33 17.61
C GLY A 46 -4.86 -7.74 18.19
N ASP A 47 -4.30 -8.67 17.40
CA ASP A 47 -4.01 -10.05 17.82
C ASP A 47 -2.53 -10.42 17.58
N GLY A 48 -1.63 -9.49 17.91
CA GLY A 48 -0.18 -9.65 17.71
C GLY A 48 0.16 -10.02 16.27
N GLY A 49 0.96 -11.04 16.09
CA GLY A 49 1.37 -11.56 14.76
C GLY A 49 0.34 -12.49 14.11
N ASN A 50 -0.78 -12.79 14.76
CA ASN A 50 -1.89 -13.51 14.15
C ASN A 50 -2.77 -12.57 13.33
N LEU A 51 -2.38 -12.31 12.10
CA LEU A 51 -3.09 -11.42 11.18
C LEU A 51 -4.14 -12.18 10.33
N GLY A 52 -4.32 -13.49 10.53
CA GLY A 52 -5.08 -14.34 9.62
C GLY A 52 -4.32 -14.66 8.33
N GLY A 53 -2.99 -14.71 8.40
CA GLY A 53 -2.10 -14.88 7.25
C GLY A 53 -2.06 -13.64 6.35
N LEU A 54 -1.52 -13.79 5.14
CA LEU A 54 -1.47 -12.69 4.16
C LEU A 54 -2.86 -12.19 3.78
N ALA A 55 -3.83 -13.12 3.66
CA ALA A 55 -5.19 -12.75 3.26
C ALA A 55 -5.89 -11.85 4.30
N GLY A 56 -5.70 -12.12 5.59
CA GLY A 56 -6.24 -11.29 6.66
C GLY A 56 -5.58 -9.91 6.70
N ALA A 57 -4.25 -9.86 6.53
CA ALA A 57 -3.50 -8.61 6.45
C ALA A 57 -3.92 -7.75 5.24
N ASP A 58 -4.11 -8.37 4.06
CA ASP A 58 -4.60 -7.67 2.86
C ASP A 58 -6.02 -7.13 3.04
N ALA A 59 -6.90 -7.94 3.63
CA ALA A 59 -8.27 -7.52 3.93
C ALA A 59 -8.30 -6.32 4.90
N HIS A 60 -7.37 -6.27 5.87
CA HIS A 60 -7.22 -5.14 6.77
C HIS A 60 -6.80 -3.87 6.01
N CYS A 61 -5.74 -3.94 5.17
CA CYS A 61 -5.33 -2.83 4.31
C CYS A 61 -6.46 -2.36 3.40
N GLN A 62 -7.18 -3.28 2.75
CA GLN A 62 -8.33 -2.96 1.89
C GLN A 62 -9.45 -2.27 2.65
N SER A 63 -9.72 -2.69 3.88
CA SER A 63 -10.78 -2.10 4.71
C SER A 63 -10.45 -0.66 5.09
N LEU A 64 -9.21 -0.39 5.54
CA LEU A 64 -8.76 0.95 5.89
C LEU A 64 -8.75 1.88 4.66
N ALA A 65 -8.21 1.42 3.54
CA ALA A 65 -8.23 2.18 2.29
C ALA A 65 -9.65 2.51 1.83
N THR A 66 -10.59 1.56 1.99
CA THR A 66 -12.00 1.77 1.65
C THR A 66 -12.63 2.83 2.54
N ALA A 67 -12.36 2.79 3.84
CA ALA A 67 -12.85 3.79 4.79
C ALA A 67 -12.31 5.20 4.49
N ALA A 68 -11.07 5.29 4.00
CA ALA A 68 -10.44 6.54 3.57
C ALA A 68 -10.81 6.99 2.14
N GLY A 69 -11.72 6.29 1.45
CA GLY A 69 -12.20 6.67 0.11
C GLY A 69 -11.37 6.12 -1.06
N SER A 70 -10.33 5.30 -0.80
CA SER A 70 -9.45 4.68 -1.82
C SER A 70 -9.76 3.20 -2.03
N GLY A 71 -10.98 2.76 -1.77
CA GLY A 71 -11.42 1.37 -1.91
C GLY A 71 -11.63 0.89 -3.35
N ASN A 72 -11.52 1.78 -4.34
CA ASN A 72 -11.54 1.45 -5.77
C ASN A 72 -10.26 0.76 -6.25
N ARG A 73 -9.17 0.83 -5.48
CA ARG A 73 -7.90 0.14 -5.72
C ARG A 73 -7.82 -1.17 -4.96
N THR A 74 -6.93 -2.07 -5.40
CA THR A 74 -6.61 -3.32 -4.70
C THR A 74 -5.42 -3.09 -3.78
N TRP A 75 -5.55 -3.45 -2.50
CA TRP A 75 -4.53 -3.20 -1.49
C TRP A 75 -3.94 -4.48 -0.93
N ALA A 76 -2.62 -4.49 -0.73
CA ALA A 76 -1.90 -5.58 -0.09
C ALA A 76 -0.98 -5.06 1.02
N ALA A 77 -0.87 -5.84 2.09
CA ALA A 77 0.12 -5.60 3.12
C ALA A 77 1.52 -5.99 2.61
N TYR A 78 2.53 -5.18 2.91
CA TYR A 78 3.93 -5.45 2.58
C TYR A 78 4.51 -6.46 3.55
N LEU A 79 4.22 -7.72 3.33
CA LEU A 79 4.60 -8.84 4.19
C LEU A 79 5.21 -9.98 3.37
N SER A 80 6.35 -10.51 3.84
CA SER A 80 6.87 -11.79 3.36
C SER A 80 6.30 -12.96 4.16
N THR A 81 6.41 -14.17 3.61
CA THR A 81 6.21 -15.42 4.33
C THR A 81 7.49 -16.22 4.42
N GLN A 82 7.48 -17.39 5.04
CA GLN A 82 8.64 -18.25 5.20
C GLN A 82 8.35 -19.70 4.76
N GLY A 83 9.38 -20.53 4.65
CA GLY A 83 9.26 -21.94 4.34
C GLY A 83 9.22 -22.26 2.84
N VAL A 84 8.74 -23.46 2.51
CA VAL A 84 8.63 -23.90 1.10
C VAL A 84 7.54 -23.10 0.40
N GLY A 85 7.90 -22.42 -0.70
CA GLY A 85 6.96 -21.56 -1.42
C GLY A 85 6.77 -20.19 -0.76
N ALA A 86 7.77 -19.74 0.01
CA ALA A 86 7.75 -18.41 0.62
C ALA A 86 7.47 -17.31 -0.42
N VAL A 87 6.67 -16.34 -0.01
CA VAL A 87 6.30 -15.18 -0.81
C VAL A 87 7.17 -13.99 -0.38
N ASN A 88 7.74 -13.26 -1.33
CA ASN A 88 8.48 -12.04 -1.06
C ASN A 88 7.52 -10.85 -0.96
N ALA A 89 7.71 -9.98 0.02
CA ALA A 89 6.89 -8.77 0.17
C ALA A 89 6.91 -7.89 -1.09
N ARG A 90 8.09 -7.72 -1.71
CA ARG A 90 8.27 -6.90 -2.92
C ARG A 90 7.47 -7.40 -4.13
N ASP A 91 7.16 -8.69 -4.20
CA ASP A 91 6.47 -9.29 -5.34
C ASP A 91 4.94 -9.17 -5.23
N ARG A 92 4.45 -8.59 -4.11
CA ARG A 92 3.02 -8.49 -3.79
C ARG A 92 2.42 -7.12 -4.03
N ILE A 93 3.23 -6.10 -4.16
CA ILE A 93 2.80 -4.69 -4.10
C ILE A 93 2.76 -3.98 -5.45
N GLY A 94 2.86 -4.69 -6.57
CA GLY A 94 2.90 -4.07 -7.90
C GLY A 94 4.24 -3.39 -8.21
N SER A 95 4.24 -2.38 -9.06
CA SER A 95 5.46 -1.75 -9.61
C SER A 95 5.63 -0.27 -9.27
N GLY A 96 4.62 0.38 -8.68
CA GLY A 96 4.57 1.82 -8.44
C GLY A 96 4.22 2.64 -9.70
N PRO A 97 4.25 3.98 -9.63
CA PRO A 97 4.63 4.77 -8.47
C PRO A 97 3.60 4.71 -7.35
N TRP A 98 4.04 4.92 -6.10
CA TRP A 98 3.16 5.01 -4.95
C TRP A 98 3.28 6.38 -4.29
N ALA A 99 2.14 7.02 -4.03
CA ALA A 99 2.04 8.24 -3.26
C ALA A 99 1.36 7.96 -1.91
N ASN A 100 1.68 8.74 -0.88
CA ASN A 100 0.96 8.70 0.38
C ASN A 100 -0.39 9.43 0.31
N SER A 101 -1.13 9.46 1.40
CA SER A 101 -2.43 10.14 1.51
C SER A 101 -2.38 11.66 1.29
N ALA A 102 -1.20 12.29 1.37
CA ALA A 102 -0.99 13.70 1.05
C ALA A 102 -0.52 13.93 -0.41
N GLY A 103 -0.47 12.90 -1.25
CA GLY A 103 -0.04 12.99 -2.65
C GLY A 103 1.48 13.07 -2.84
N VAL A 104 2.29 12.84 -1.79
CA VAL A 104 3.75 12.80 -1.89
C VAL A 104 4.20 11.44 -2.40
N ILE A 105 5.01 11.42 -3.46
CA ILE A 105 5.57 10.18 -4.00
C ILE A 105 6.53 9.54 -2.98
N ILE A 106 6.17 8.35 -2.52
CA ILE A 106 6.98 7.53 -1.61
C ILE A 106 8.09 6.80 -2.36
N ALA A 107 7.77 6.24 -3.51
CA ALA A 107 8.72 5.63 -4.41
C ALA A 107 8.17 5.58 -5.83
N ALA A 108 9.02 5.82 -6.81
CA ALA A 108 8.65 5.78 -8.23
C ALA A 108 8.61 4.34 -8.79
N SER A 109 9.26 3.38 -8.12
CA SER A 109 9.31 1.97 -8.53
C SER A 109 9.85 1.11 -7.40
N LEU A 110 9.82 -0.24 -7.58
CA LEU A 110 10.42 -1.21 -6.65
C LEU A 110 11.91 -0.95 -6.38
N VAL A 111 12.66 -0.50 -7.38
CA VAL A 111 14.08 -0.17 -7.21
C VAL A 111 14.24 1.01 -6.28
N TYR A 112 13.48 2.09 -6.48
CA TYR A 112 13.53 3.26 -5.60
C TYR A 112 12.99 2.95 -4.20
N LEU A 113 12.06 2.02 -4.07
CA LEU A 113 11.51 1.62 -2.78
C LEU A 113 12.55 0.94 -1.89
N HIS A 114 13.40 0.05 -2.45
CA HIS A 114 14.27 -0.83 -1.67
C HIS A 114 15.74 -0.36 -1.54
N TYR A 115 16.20 0.59 -2.36
CA TYR A 115 17.62 1.00 -2.41
C TYR A 115 17.81 2.45 -1.96
N ASP A 116 17.44 2.77 -0.71
CA ASP A 116 17.66 4.06 -0.02
C ASP A 116 17.05 5.32 -0.65
N ASN A 117 16.30 5.16 -1.73
CA ASN A 117 15.69 6.30 -2.44
C ASN A 117 14.20 6.48 -2.10
N SER A 118 13.63 5.66 -1.21
CA SER A 118 12.23 5.83 -0.82
C SER A 118 12.05 6.99 0.16
N ASN A 119 10.91 7.66 0.06
CA ASN A 119 10.51 8.71 1.00
C ASN A 119 9.74 8.15 2.22
N ILE A 120 9.90 6.86 2.54
CA ILE A 120 9.37 6.30 3.78
C ILE A 120 10.25 6.81 4.93
N ASN A 121 9.74 7.77 5.66
CA ASN A 121 10.35 8.40 6.82
C ASN A 121 9.23 8.99 7.69
N TRP A 122 9.55 9.54 8.86
CA TRP A 122 8.57 10.08 9.79
C TRP A 122 7.63 11.14 9.17
N GLU A 123 8.14 11.98 8.28
CA GLU A 123 7.36 13.05 7.65
C GLU A 123 6.33 12.52 6.65
N HIS A 124 6.66 11.43 5.92
CA HIS A 124 5.89 10.98 4.77
C HIS A 124 5.24 9.60 4.94
N ALA A 125 5.61 8.82 5.97
CA ALA A 125 4.95 7.55 6.28
C ALA A 125 3.63 7.80 7.03
N LEU A 126 2.67 8.40 6.33
CA LEU A 126 1.36 8.77 6.87
C LEU A 126 0.40 7.59 6.88
N ASP A 127 -0.61 7.65 7.76
CA ASP A 127 -1.71 6.72 7.74
C ASP A 127 -2.69 7.00 6.57
N GLU A 128 -3.70 6.19 6.40
CA GLU A 128 -4.72 6.35 5.34
C GLU A 128 -5.53 7.65 5.48
N ASN A 129 -5.51 8.29 6.65
CA ASN A 129 -6.22 9.55 6.92
C ASN A 129 -5.30 10.78 6.86
N GLY A 130 -3.99 10.59 6.59
CA GLY A 130 -3.00 11.66 6.52
C GLY A 130 -2.37 12.04 7.85
N ASN A 131 -2.54 11.23 8.90
CA ASN A 131 -1.91 11.47 10.19
C ASN A 131 -0.55 10.76 10.29
N GLN A 132 0.32 11.27 11.13
CA GLN A 132 1.55 10.61 11.53
C GLN A 132 1.26 9.60 12.65
N PHE A 133 1.99 8.49 12.67
CA PHE A 133 2.01 7.55 13.80
C PHE A 133 2.88 8.12 14.93
N ALA A 134 2.70 7.63 16.16
CA ALA A 134 3.52 8.05 17.29
C ALA A 134 4.98 7.60 17.11
N SER A 135 5.91 8.52 17.32
CA SER A 135 7.35 8.28 17.17
C SER A 135 8.12 9.00 18.28
N ARG A 136 9.32 8.51 18.59
CA ARG A 136 10.24 9.20 19.50
C ARG A 136 10.68 10.57 19.00
N ILE A 137 10.41 10.88 17.73
CA ILE A 137 10.74 12.18 17.11
C ILE A 137 9.79 13.27 17.59
N ASP A 138 8.54 12.95 17.90
CA ASP A 138 7.54 13.89 18.41
C ASP A 138 7.66 14.20 19.89
N GLY A 139 8.65 13.60 20.58
CA GLY A 139 9.10 13.98 21.91
C GLY A 139 8.55 13.14 23.05
N ASP A 140 7.76 12.10 22.79
CA ASP A 140 7.40 11.10 23.79
C ASP A 140 8.39 9.93 23.75
N PRO A 141 9.33 9.81 24.73
CA PRO A 141 10.31 8.74 24.73
C PRO A 141 9.72 7.38 25.11
N ASP A 142 8.54 7.36 25.73
CA ASP A 142 7.92 6.17 26.30
C ASP A 142 6.87 5.54 25.37
N PHE A 143 6.45 6.26 24.32
CA PHE A 143 5.45 5.78 23.37
C PHE A 143 5.94 5.91 21.94
N SER A 144 6.01 4.80 21.24
CA SER A 144 6.43 4.74 19.85
C SER A 144 5.71 3.61 19.11
N GLU A 145 5.33 3.87 17.86
CA GLU A 145 4.66 2.91 16.96
C GLU A 145 5.42 2.77 15.65
N HIS A 146 6.71 3.13 15.64
CA HIS A 146 7.52 3.22 14.42
C HIS A 146 7.92 1.88 13.83
N ASP A 147 7.83 0.80 14.61
CA ASP A 147 8.17 -0.56 14.18
C ASP A 147 7.00 -1.18 13.44
N ILE A 148 7.10 -1.24 12.12
CA ILE A 148 6.06 -1.78 11.24
C ILE A 148 6.41 -3.21 10.85
N LEU A 149 5.42 -4.12 10.93
CA LEU A 149 5.58 -5.53 10.58
C LEU A 149 5.88 -5.71 9.08
N THR A 150 6.87 -6.52 8.75
CA THR A 150 7.26 -6.78 7.34
C THR A 150 7.65 -8.22 7.06
N GLY A 151 8.34 -8.90 7.99
CA GLY A 151 8.83 -10.26 7.81
C GLY A 151 9.84 -10.43 6.66
N THR A 152 10.52 -9.35 6.23
CA THR A 152 11.29 -9.36 4.99
C THR A 152 12.74 -8.94 5.19
N GLN A 153 13.62 -9.32 4.27
CA GLN A 153 14.97 -8.81 4.14
C GLN A 153 14.95 -7.39 3.55
N ILE A 154 16.10 -6.70 3.60
CA ILE A 154 16.21 -5.31 3.16
C ILE A 154 15.84 -5.09 1.68
N ASP A 155 16.04 -6.10 0.84
CA ASP A 155 15.69 -6.08 -0.58
C ASP A 155 14.23 -6.48 -0.86
N GLY A 156 13.43 -6.70 0.18
CA GLY A 156 12.03 -7.11 0.09
C GLY A 156 11.81 -8.60 -0.16
N SER A 157 12.88 -9.42 -0.12
CA SER A 157 12.77 -10.89 -0.24
C SER A 157 12.47 -11.55 1.11
N ALA A 158 11.88 -12.72 1.06
CA ALA A 158 11.68 -13.59 2.21
C ALA A 158 13.01 -14.02 2.85
N PHE A 159 13.01 -14.29 4.15
CA PHE A 159 14.16 -14.91 4.81
C PHE A 159 14.35 -16.35 4.33
N PRO A 160 15.60 -16.88 4.39
CA PRO A 160 15.87 -18.27 4.08
C PRO A 160 15.03 -19.24 4.90
N ALA A 161 14.71 -20.39 4.33
CA ALA A 161 13.93 -21.43 5.01
C ALA A 161 14.58 -21.80 6.36
N GLY A 162 13.77 -21.91 7.41
CA GLY A 162 14.19 -22.17 8.77
C GLY A 162 14.54 -20.93 9.59
N GLN A 163 14.44 -19.74 9.02
CA GLN A 163 14.55 -18.45 9.71
C GLN A 163 13.19 -17.77 9.75
N ASP A 164 12.30 -18.21 10.65
CA ASP A 164 11.00 -17.58 10.78
C ASP A 164 11.12 -16.18 11.39
N GLN A 165 10.76 -15.19 10.62
CA GLN A 165 10.67 -13.79 10.98
C GLN A 165 9.25 -13.24 10.66
N THR A 166 8.26 -14.14 10.67
CA THR A 166 6.90 -13.89 10.17
C THR A 166 5.82 -14.35 11.13
N CYS A 167 6.16 -14.66 12.39
CA CYS A 167 5.20 -15.21 13.34
C CYS A 167 4.37 -16.36 12.73
N ASN A 168 5.08 -17.38 12.22
CA ASN A 168 4.48 -18.53 11.54
C ASN A 168 3.55 -18.14 10.38
N ASN A 169 4.09 -17.34 9.45
CA ASN A 169 3.32 -16.83 8.30
C ASN A 169 2.08 -16.02 8.71
N TRP A 170 2.24 -15.19 9.75
CA TRP A 170 1.20 -14.28 10.25
C TRP A 170 -0.03 -14.99 10.82
N THR A 171 0.22 -16.14 11.48
CA THR A 171 -0.83 -16.96 12.12
C THR A 171 -0.56 -17.23 13.59
N SER A 172 0.49 -16.64 14.20
CA SER A 172 0.86 -16.82 15.59
C SER A 172 0.84 -15.49 16.35
N ASN A 173 0.27 -15.50 17.55
CA ASN A 173 0.31 -14.43 18.54
C ASN A 173 1.00 -14.88 19.83
N ASP A 174 1.95 -15.81 19.76
CA ASP A 174 2.62 -16.45 20.89
C ASP A 174 4.16 -16.36 20.72
N GLU A 175 4.86 -17.47 20.82
CA GLU A 175 6.30 -17.53 20.60
C GLU A 175 6.67 -17.30 19.12
N GLY A 176 7.91 -16.89 18.88
CA GLY A 176 8.43 -16.63 17.55
C GLY A 176 9.08 -15.26 17.44
N SER A 177 9.12 -14.73 16.25
CA SER A 177 9.61 -13.39 15.95
C SER A 177 8.98 -12.87 14.65
N ALA A 178 8.71 -11.57 14.61
CA ALA A 178 8.44 -10.87 13.37
C ALA A 178 9.62 -9.93 13.04
N ARG A 179 9.96 -9.82 11.76
CA ARG A 179 10.84 -8.74 11.29
C ARG A 179 10.05 -7.47 11.18
N VAL A 180 10.62 -6.36 11.68
CA VAL A 180 10.05 -5.02 11.58
C VAL A 180 10.98 -4.07 10.84
N GLY A 181 10.41 -2.99 10.31
CA GLY A 181 11.12 -1.87 9.74
C GLY A 181 10.74 -0.57 10.43
N HIS A 182 11.62 0.44 10.39
CA HIS A 182 11.43 1.71 11.04
C HIS A 182 10.79 2.74 10.08
N ALA A 183 9.54 3.07 10.30
CA ALA A 183 8.81 4.06 9.49
C ALA A 183 9.29 5.50 9.72
N ASP A 184 9.87 5.78 10.89
CA ASP A 184 10.36 7.10 11.30
C ASP A 184 11.84 7.32 10.98
N ARG A 185 12.44 6.53 10.09
CA ARG A 185 13.85 6.74 9.75
C ARG A 185 14.13 8.19 9.35
N TYR A 186 15.14 8.75 9.97
CA TYR A 186 15.71 10.04 9.62
C TYR A 186 17.08 9.79 9.02
N SER A 187 17.27 10.11 7.75
CA SER A 187 18.48 9.76 7.00
C SER A 187 19.78 10.25 7.61
N PHE A 188 19.74 11.33 8.39
CA PHE A 188 20.91 11.89 9.07
C PHE A 188 20.98 11.54 10.57
N LEU A 189 19.87 11.17 11.23
CA LEU A 189 19.84 10.80 12.66
C LEU A 189 19.95 9.30 12.89
N THR A 190 19.43 8.50 11.96
CA THR A 190 19.46 7.03 12.02
C THR A 190 19.98 6.44 10.70
N PRO A 191 21.23 6.78 10.30
CA PRO A 191 21.80 6.22 9.07
C PRO A 191 21.91 4.70 9.22
N GLY A 192 21.30 3.97 8.27
CA GLY A 192 21.36 2.51 8.24
C GLY A 192 20.21 1.78 8.94
N SER A 193 19.17 2.48 9.38
CA SER A 193 17.95 1.84 9.86
C SER A 193 16.95 1.66 8.70
N PRO A 194 16.81 0.44 8.12
CA PRO A 194 15.95 0.23 6.97
C PRO A 194 14.47 0.38 7.34
N TRP A 195 13.70 0.97 6.44
CA TRP A 195 12.26 1.12 6.63
C TRP A 195 11.52 -0.23 6.70
N ASN A 196 12.10 -1.30 6.12
CA ASN A 196 11.45 -2.60 5.98
C ASN A 196 12.15 -3.76 6.69
N SER A 197 13.38 -3.61 7.20
CA SER A 197 14.13 -4.73 7.77
C SER A 197 15.14 -4.28 8.81
N SER A 198 14.66 -3.77 9.94
CA SER A 198 15.51 -3.23 11.01
C SER A 198 15.94 -4.32 12.00
N HIS A 199 15.02 -4.88 12.76
CA HIS A 199 15.30 -5.93 13.76
C HIS A 199 14.12 -6.91 13.89
N GLY A 200 14.30 -7.99 14.65
CA GLY A 200 13.25 -8.92 15.01
C GLY A 200 12.58 -8.52 16.32
N THR A 201 11.34 -8.95 16.52
CA THR A 201 10.63 -8.83 17.79
C THR A 201 10.99 -9.97 18.75
N PRO A 202 10.87 -9.77 20.08
CA PRO A 202 11.18 -10.82 21.07
C PRO A 202 10.13 -11.95 21.11
N GLY A 203 8.99 -11.76 20.48
CA GLY A 203 7.88 -12.71 20.38
C GLY A 203 6.82 -12.20 19.42
N CYS A 204 5.68 -12.89 19.33
CA CYS A 204 4.60 -12.58 18.41
C CYS A 204 3.35 -12.01 19.07
N THR A 205 3.36 -11.80 20.40
CA THR A 205 2.23 -11.18 21.10
C THR A 205 2.19 -9.67 20.83
N GLN A 206 1.04 -9.05 21.07
CA GLN A 206 0.90 -7.59 20.94
C GLN A 206 1.84 -6.87 21.91
N GLU A 207 2.01 -7.39 23.14
CA GLU A 207 2.93 -6.83 24.15
C GLU A 207 4.39 -6.90 23.70
N ASN A 208 4.78 -7.97 22.98
CA ASN A 208 6.12 -8.09 22.42
C ASN A 208 6.38 -7.00 21.37
N PHE A 209 5.40 -6.65 20.56
CA PHE A 209 5.52 -5.56 19.58
C PHE A 209 5.64 -4.20 20.27
N VAL A 210 4.79 -3.92 21.25
CA VAL A 210 4.84 -2.68 22.04
C VAL A 210 6.18 -2.53 22.77
N SER A 211 6.74 -3.63 23.29
CA SER A 211 8.01 -3.61 24.05
C SER A 211 9.21 -3.13 23.26
N VAL A 212 9.16 -3.18 21.92
CA VAL A 212 10.25 -2.76 21.02
C VAL A 212 9.95 -1.46 20.28
N GLY A 213 8.76 -0.90 20.42
CA GLY A 213 8.37 0.36 19.78
C GLY A 213 7.45 0.18 18.58
N GLY A 214 6.68 -0.90 18.55
CA GLY A 214 5.67 -1.17 17.55
C GLY A 214 4.26 -1.24 18.13
N ALA A 215 3.26 -1.23 17.26
CA ALA A 215 1.86 -1.42 17.62
C ALA A 215 1.20 -2.53 16.81
N GLY A 216 1.96 -3.30 16.03
CA GLY A 216 1.42 -4.28 15.10
C GLY A 216 0.85 -3.65 13.83
N LEU A 217 1.35 -2.49 13.44
CA LEU A 217 0.95 -1.77 12.23
C LEU A 217 1.56 -2.39 10.98
N LEU A 218 0.93 -2.10 9.83
CA LEU A 218 1.30 -2.61 8.51
C LEU A 218 1.61 -1.48 7.54
N TYR A 219 2.54 -1.71 6.62
CA TYR A 219 2.62 -0.94 5.37
C TYR A 219 1.62 -1.51 4.37
N CYS A 220 0.74 -0.67 3.87
CA CYS A 220 -0.26 -1.01 2.87
C CYS A 220 0.08 -0.36 1.54
N PHE A 221 0.08 -1.15 0.46
CA PHE A 221 0.38 -0.68 -0.89
C PHE A 221 -0.76 -1.02 -1.85
N ALA A 222 -1.09 -0.12 -2.74
CA ALA A 222 -1.92 -0.43 -3.90
C ALA A 222 -1.12 -1.25 -4.91
N THR A 223 -1.76 -2.29 -5.46
CA THR A 223 -1.11 -3.29 -6.33
C THR A 223 -1.36 -3.07 -7.82
N ASP A 224 -2.29 -2.19 -8.18
CA ASP A 224 -2.74 -1.81 -9.53
C ASP A 224 -2.15 -0.47 -9.98
#